data_2096773609c3e732cd670afc74641330
#
_entry.id   2096773609c3e732cd670afc74641330
#
_cell.length_a   1.000
_cell.length_b   1.000
_cell.length_c   1.000
_cell.angle_alpha   90.00
_cell.angle_beta   90.00
_cell.angle_gamma   90.00
#
_symmetry.space_group_name_H-M   'P 1'
#
loop_
_entity.id
_entity.type
_entity.pdbx_description
1 polymer ?
#
loop_
_entity_poly.entity_id
_entity_poly.type
_entity_poly.pdbx_seq_one_letter_code
_entity_poly.pdbx_strand_id
1 'polypeptide(L)'
;PRSTPKPSSAASDVYKRQVLTSENSLIALDAKMSFDNNALFKNPDIISLRDETEEDPAEILASKFDLAYIKLDGTIGCLVNGAGLAMATMDIIKLKGSSPANFLDVGGSATKEKVTEAFKIILSDEAVEGILVNIFGGIMRCDIIASGVVAAAKTLSLSKPLVVRLAGTNVEEGKQILRDSGLKIIPADDLDEAAMKIVSAVKGD
;
A
#
# COMPACT_ATOMS: atom_id res chain seq x y z
N PRO A 1 36.72 -4.75 -5.29
CA PRO A 1 36.08 -3.45 -5.55
C PRO A 1 35.65 -2.85 -4.23
N ARG A 2 36.21 -1.69 -3.95
CA ARG A 2 35.85 -0.94 -2.76
C ARG A 2 34.42 -0.49 -2.90
N SER A 3 33.62 -0.67 -1.84
CA SER A 3 32.31 -0.05 -1.78
C SER A 3 32.48 1.44 -2.08
N THR A 4 31.75 1.92 -3.05
CA THR A 4 31.66 3.36 -3.30
C THR A 4 31.35 4.07 -2.00
N PRO A 5 32.05 5.17 -1.67
CA PRO A 5 31.67 6.00 -0.53
C PRO A 5 30.20 6.37 -0.68
N LYS A 6 29.47 6.42 0.42
CA LYS A 6 28.09 6.91 0.39
C LYS A 6 28.09 8.24 -0.33
N PRO A 7 27.35 8.38 -1.42
CA PRO A 7 27.35 9.60 -2.16
C PRO A 7 26.77 10.73 -1.32
N SER A 8 27.42 11.85 -1.36
CA SER A 8 26.67 13.09 -1.29
C SER A 8 25.61 13.04 -2.41
N SER A 9 24.55 13.80 -2.28
CA SER A 9 23.39 13.85 -3.19
C SER A 9 23.67 13.88 -4.70
N ALA A 10 24.92 13.93 -5.09
CA ALA A 10 25.36 14.00 -6.49
C ALA A 10 26.19 12.80 -6.95
N ALA A 11 26.46 11.81 -6.13
CA ALA A 11 27.30 10.71 -6.55
C ALA A 11 26.43 9.56 -7.07
N SER A 12 26.47 9.37 -8.33
CA SER A 12 26.01 8.16 -8.98
C SER A 12 26.99 7.02 -8.70
N ASP A 13 26.51 5.83 -8.55
CA ASP A 13 27.32 4.64 -8.53
C ASP A 13 27.75 4.29 -9.95
N VAL A 14 29.02 4.30 -10.15
CA VAL A 14 29.48 4.66 -11.45
C VAL A 14 30.21 3.57 -12.19
N TYR A 15 30.83 2.62 -11.52
CA TYR A 15 31.74 1.75 -12.24
C TYR A 15 31.09 0.56 -12.98
N LYS A 16 29.87 0.16 -12.61
CA LYS A 16 29.13 -0.92 -13.26
C LYS A 16 28.32 -0.46 -14.47
N ARG A 17 28.10 0.84 -14.59
CA ARG A 17 27.29 1.45 -15.63
C ARG A 17 28.07 2.35 -16.55
N GLN A 18 29.39 2.23 -16.51
CA GLN A 18 30.31 3.01 -17.36
C GLN A 18 31.03 2.12 -18.37
N VAL A 19 31.30 2.69 -19.52
CA VAL A 19 32.19 2.12 -20.54
C VAL A 19 33.33 3.08 -20.83
N LEU A 20 34.53 2.55 -20.95
CA LEU A 20 35.66 3.25 -21.53
C LEU A 20 35.62 3.02 -23.06
N THR A 21 35.54 4.12 -23.82
CA THR A 21 35.52 4.05 -25.28
C THR A 21 36.94 3.85 -25.83
N SER A 22 37.02 3.49 -27.11
CA SER A 22 38.32 3.42 -27.85
C SER A 22 39.06 4.76 -27.86
N GLU A 23 38.36 5.87 -27.67
CA GLU A 23 38.91 7.22 -27.59
C GLU A 23 39.35 7.63 -26.18
N ASN A 24 39.35 6.65 -25.25
CA ASN A 24 39.71 6.86 -23.84
C ASN A 24 38.77 7.80 -23.08
N SER A 25 37.52 7.90 -23.50
CA SER A 25 36.45 8.65 -22.83
C SER A 25 35.56 7.72 -22.02
N LEU A 26 35.15 8.16 -20.84
CA LEU A 26 34.16 7.45 -20.01
C LEU A 26 32.74 7.87 -20.39
N ILE A 27 31.89 6.90 -20.70
CA ILE A 27 30.47 7.13 -20.97
C ILE A 27 29.63 6.40 -19.92
N ALA A 28 28.66 7.07 -19.34
CA ALA A 28 27.62 6.41 -18.54
C ALA A 28 26.59 5.80 -19.47
N LEU A 29 26.43 4.47 -19.40
CA LEU A 29 25.46 3.73 -20.22
C LEU A 29 24.09 3.69 -19.59
N ASP A 30 24.03 3.75 -18.28
CA ASP A 30 22.79 3.67 -17.49
C ASP A 30 22.96 4.43 -16.19
N ALA A 31 21.85 4.91 -15.63
CA ALA A 31 21.78 5.51 -14.31
C ALA A 31 20.47 5.14 -13.62
N LYS A 32 20.55 4.75 -12.35
CA LYS A 32 19.38 4.60 -11.50
C LYS A 32 19.37 5.74 -10.49
N MET A 33 18.38 6.60 -10.59
CA MET A 33 18.21 7.77 -9.73
C MET A 33 16.86 7.71 -9.03
N SER A 34 16.82 8.16 -7.80
CA SER A 34 15.58 8.34 -7.04
C SER A 34 15.50 9.77 -6.55
N PHE A 35 14.32 10.36 -6.67
CA PHE A 35 14.06 11.71 -6.19
C PHE A 35 13.09 11.65 -5.01
N ASP A 36 13.30 12.52 -4.03
CA ASP A 36 12.37 12.65 -2.91
C ASP A 36 11.07 13.29 -3.39
N ASN A 37 9.98 12.51 -3.40
CA ASN A 37 8.66 12.97 -3.82
C ASN A 37 8.19 14.19 -3.01
N ASN A 38 8.58 14.32 -1.74
CA ASN A 38 8.24 15.46 -0.91
C ASN A 38 8.91 16.78 -1.36
N ALA A 39 9.92 16.70 -2.21
CA ALA A 39 10.61 17.87 -2.75
C ALA A 39 10.20 18.21 -4.20
N LEU A 40 9.47 17.33 -4.87
CA LEU A 40 9.13 17.50 -6.31
C LEU A 40 8.34 18.77 -6.59
N PHE A 41 7.44 19.17 -5.68
CA PHE A 41 6.65 20.41 -5.86
C PHE A 41 7.51 21.68 -6.02
N LYS A 42 8.77 21.64 -5.54
CA LYS A 42 9.74 22.74 -5.72
C LYS A 42 10.60 22.60 -6.98
N ASN A 43 10.52 21.46 -7.64
CA ASN A 43 11.39 21.11 -8.75
C ASN A 43 10.56 20.61 -9.95
N PRO A 44 9.78 21.48 -10.61
CA PRO A 44 8.89 21.10 -11.71
C PRO A 44 9.63 20.47 -12.89
N ASP A 45 10.89 20.86 -13.11
CA ASP A 45 11.72 20.28 -14.17
C ASP A 45 11.99 18.79 -13.92
N ILE A 46 12.13 18.37 -12.65
CA ILE A 46 12.28 16.96 -12.30
C ILE A 46 10.97 16.19 -12.52
N ILE A 47 9.82 16.81 -12.20
CA ILE A 47 8.50 16.19 -12.46
C ILE A 47 8.34 15.91 -13.95
N SER A 48 8.80 16.79 -14.83
CA SER A 48 8.68 16.63 -16.27
C SER A 48 9.50 15.48 -16.85
N LEU A 49 10.44 14.95 -16.07
CA LEU A 49 11.27 13.79 -16.46
C LEU A 49 10.65 12.44 -16.06
N ARG A 50 9.51 12.47 -15.34
CA ARG A 50 8.80 11.25 -14.94
C ARG A 50 8.27 10.53 -16.18
N ASP A 51 8.63 9.27 -16.32
CA ASP A 51 8.10 8.40 -17.36
C ASP A 51 7.09 7.42 -16.74
N GLU A 52 5.81 7.75 -16.86
CA GLU A 52 4.73 6.91 -16.33
C GLU A 52 4.61 5.56 -17.04
N THR A 53 5.24 5.38 -18.21
CA THR A 53 5.18 4.09 -18.93
C THR A 53 6.04 3.01 -18.28
N GLU A 54 6.98 3.40 -17.43
CA GLU A 54 7.86 2.51 -16.66
C GLU A 54 7.29 2.18 -15.26
N GLU A 55 6.16 2.78 -14.89
CA GLU A 55 5.53 2.58 -13.57
C GLU A 55 4.34 1.62 -13.65
N ASP A 56 4.05 0.93 -12.53
CA ASP A 56 2.83 0.11 -12.43
C ASP A 56 1.57 0.99 -12.52
N PRO A 57 0.61 0.66 -13.41
CA PRO A 57 -0.61 1.45 -13.57
C PRO A 57 -1.42 1.63 -12.28
N ALA A 58 -1.39 0.66 -11.36
CA ALA A 58 -2.07 0.76 -10.09
C ALA A 58 -1.36 1.74 -9.14
N GLU A 59 -0.02 1.81 -9.18
CA GLU A 59 0.76 2.79 -8.43
C GLU A 59 0.52 4.21 -8.94
N ILE A 60 0.46 4.40 -10.26
CA ILE A 60 0.10 5.69 -10.88
C ILE A 60 -1.31 6.11 -10.44
N LEU A 61 -2.26 5.18 -10.49
CA LEU A 61 -3.64 5.47 -10.08
C LEU A 61 -3.71 5.84 -8.59
N ALA A 62 -3.01 5.11 -7.73
CA ALA A 62 -2.95 5.37 -6.30
C ALA A 62 -2.39 6.76 -5.99
N SER A 63 -1.35 7.18 -6.70
CA SER A 63 -0.73 8.49 -6.51
C SER A 63 -1.69 9.65 -6.77
N LYS A 64 -2.66 9.49 -7.68
CA LYS A 64 -3.69 10.51 -7.98
C LYS A 64 -4.66 10.76 -6.82
N PHE A 65 -4.77 9.78 -5.91
CA PHE A 65 -5.60 9.86 -4.70
C PHE A 65 -4.77 10.05 -3.44
N ASP A 66 -3.49 10.37 -3.57
CA ASP A 66 -2.57 10.53 -2.43
C ASP A 66 -2.57 9.27 -1.54
N LEU A 67 -2.49 8.11 -2.17
CA LEU A 67 -2.34 6.80 -1.57
C LEU A 67 -0.93 6.29 -1.83
N ALA A 68 -0.25 5.79 -0.79
CA ALA A 68 1.00 5.08 -0.96
C ALA A 68 0.68 3.60 -1.27
N TYR A 69 0.92 3.16 -2.48
CA TYR A 69 0.64 1.81 -2.95
C TYR A 69 1.87 1.20 -3.62
N ILE A 70 2.13 -0.07 -3.34
CA ILE A 70 3.14 -0.88 -4.02
C ILE A 70 2.53 -2.25 -4.27
N LYS A 71 2.54 -2.71 -5.51
CA LYS A 71 2.08 -4.04 -5.88
C LYS A 71 3.08 -5.11 -5.42
N LEU A 72 2.56 -6.25 -4.91
CA LEU A 72 3.32 -7.43 -4.51
C LEU A 72 2.70 -8.70 -5.10
N ASP A 73 3.41 -9.83 -4.99
CA ASP A 73 3.03 -11.11 -5.61
C ASP A 73 2.18 -12.01 -4.68
N GLY A 74 1.31 -11.43 -3.85
CA GLY A 74 0.51 -12.21 -2.90
C GLY A 74 -0.97 -12.27 -3.27
N THR A 75 -1.78 -12.83 -2.34
CA THR A 75 -3.22 -13.03 -2.52
C THR A 75 -4.07 -12.29 -1.50
N ILE A 76 -3.48 -11.70 -0.47
CA ILE A 76 -4.21 -10.93 0.53
C ILE A 76 -3.98 -9.44 0.31
N GLY A 77 -5.04 -8.74 -0.11
CA GLY A 77 -5.05 -7.30 -0.22
C GLY A 77 -4.99 -6.63 1.16
N CYS A 78 -4.14 -5.63 1.31
CA CYS A 78 -3.94 -4.90 2.56
C CYS A 78 -4.38 -3.44 2.42
N LEU A 79 -5.22 -2.97 3.35
CA LEU A 79 -5.58 -1.56 3.50
C LEU A 79 -5.28 -1.13 4.93
N VAL A 80 -4.30 -0.25 5.09
CA VAL A 80 -3.77 0.11 6.40
C VAL A 80 -3.55 1.62 6.49
N ASN A 81 -3.54 2.19 7.67
CA ASN A 81 -3.10 3.56 7.89
C ASN A 81 -1.77 3.59 8.65
N GLY A 82 -0.78 4.17 8.01
CA GLY A 82 0.58 4.30 8.51
C GLY A 82 1.50 3.18 8.03
N ALA A 83 2.63 3.58 7.45
CA ALA A 83 3.58 2.68 6.80
C ALA A 83 4.14 1.60 7.74
N GLY A 84 4.43 1.94 9.00
CA GLY A 84 4.90 0.96 9.98
C GLY A 84 3.87 -0.12 10.30
N LEU A 85 2.58 0.27 10.42
CA LEU A 85 1.49 -0.67 10.63
C LEU A 85 1.25 -1.53 9.39
N ALA A 86 1.39 -0.97 8.19
CA ALA A 86 1.29 -1.72 6.94
C ALA A 86 2.38 -2.79 6.84
N MET A 87 3.63 -2.45 7.16
CA MET A 87 4.73 -3.41 7.18
C MET A 87 4.48 -4.54 8.19
N ALA A 88 4.08 -4.20 9.42
CA ALA A 88 3.75 -5.19 10.45
C ALA A 88 2.58 -6.09 10.02
N THR A 89 1.58 -5.54 9.32
CA THR A 89 0.45 -6.31 8.78
C THR A 89 0.91 -7.31 7.72
N MET A 90 1.80 -6.90 6.82
CA MET A 90 2.36 -7.80 5.82
C MET A 90 3.20 -8.91 6.42
N ASP A 91 4.01 -8.58 7.45
CA ASP A 91 4.86 -9.57 8.12
C ASP A 91 4.02 -10.63 8.85
N ILE A 92 2.96 -10.23 9.56
CA ILE A 92 2.11 -11.21 10.27
C ILE A 92 1.33 -12.09 9.28
N ILE A 93 0.88 -11.58 8.13
CA ILE A 93 0.26 -12.39 7.08
C ILE A 93 1.23 -13.48 6.60
N LYS A 94 2.51 -13.13 6.39
CA LYS A 94 3.55 -14.10 6.02
C LYS A 94 3.79 -15.14 7.11
N LEU A 95 3.83 -14.72 8.36
CA LEU A 95 3.98 -15.64 9.52
C LEU A 95 2.81 -16.63 9.62
N LYS A 96 1.60 -16.24 9.21
CA LYS A 96 0.42 -17.13 9.17
C LYS A 96 0.35 -17.99 7.89
N GLY A 97 1.37 -17.96 7.05
CA GLY A 97 1.51 -18.85 5.89
C GLY A 97 0.73 -18.42 4.65
N SER A 98 0.54 -17.12 4.45
CA SER A 98 0.03 -16.53 3.22
C SER A 98 0.93 -15.38 2.76
N SER A 99 0.54 -14.64 1.73
CA SER A 99 1.35 -13.56 1.16
C SER A 99 0.50 -12.30 0.91
N PRO A 100 1.01 -11.10 1.27
CA PRO A 100 0.34 -9.85 0.96
C PRO A 100 0.42 -9.56 -0.54
N ALA A 101 -0.69 -9.11 -1.14
CA ALA A 101 -0.80 -8.72 -2.53
C ALA A 101 -0.31 -7.28 -2.79
N ASN A 102 -0.26 -6.46 -1.75
CA ASN A 102 0.18 -5.09 -1.84
C ASN A 102 0.63 -4.52 -0.49
N PHE A 103 1.45 -3.48 -0.56
CA PHE A 103 1.55 -2.47 0.48
C PHE A 103 0.54 -1.37 0.14
N LEU A 104 -0.24 -0.90 1.12
CA LEU A 104 -1.09 0.28 0.97
C LEU A 104 -1.23 1.03 2.28
N ASP A 105 -0.87 2.31 2.25
CA ASP A 105 -1.08 3.26 3.34
C ASP A 105 -2.02 4.37 2.88
N VAL A 106 -3.19 4.44 3.52
CA VAL A 106 -4.19 5.49 3.24
C VAL A 106 -3.87 6.82 3.92
N GLY A 107 -2.80 6.85 4.73
CA GLY A 107 -2.41 8.04 5.49
C GLY A 107 -3.32 8.37 6.68
N GLY A 108 -2.98 9.43 7.39
CA GLY A 108 -3.70 9.87 8.60
C GLY A 108 -4.96 10.71 8.34
N SER A 109 -5.23 11.08 7.09
CA SER A 109 -6.38 11.92 6.68
C SER A 109 -7.29 11.23 5.66
N ALA A 110 -7.43 9.90 5.78
CA ALA A 110 -8.25 9.15 4.84
C ALA A 110 -9.72 9.57 4.91
N THR A 111 -10.28 9.90 3.75
CA THR A 111 -11.69 10.17 3.54
C THR A 111 -12.40 8.92 3.03
N LYS A 112 -13.74 8.96 3.02
CA LYS A 112 -14.55 7.89 2.41
C LYS A 112 -14.17 7.64 0.96
N GLU A 113 -13.87 8.68 0.19
CA GLU A 113 -13.45 8.63 -1.20
C GLU A 113 -12.11 7.91 -1.34
N LYS A 114 -11.09 8.29 -0.53
CA LYS A 114 -9.78 7.63 -0.53
C LYS A 114 -9.90 6.13 -0.22
N VAL A 115 -10.71 5.77 0.78
CA VAL A 115 -10.96 4.36 1.12
C VAL A 115 -11.60 3.62 -0.05
N THR A 116 -12.58 4.23 -0.73
CA THR A 116 -13.25 3.62 -1.88
C THR A 116 -12.27 3.39 -3.04
N GLU A 117 -11.42 4.37 -3.35
CA GLU A 117 -10.42 4.23 -4.41
C GLU A 117 -9.35 3.19 -4.04
N ALA A 118 -8.93 3.15 -2.76
CA ALA A 118 -8.02 2.11 -2.27
C ALA A 118 -8.60 0.70 -2.49
N PHE A 119 -9.89 0.48 -2.19
CA PHE A 119 -10.56 -0.79 -2.46
C PHE A 119 -10.61 -1.12 -3.95
N LYS A 120 -10.89 -0.14 -4.82
CA LYS A 120 -10.89 -0.35 -6.28
C LYS A 120 -9.52 -0.80 -6.77
N ILE A 121 -8.46 -0.14 -6.30
CA ILE A 121 -7.07 -0.46 -6.67
C ILE A 121 -6.73 -1.88 -6.21
N ILE A 122 -7.01 -2.24 -4.95
CA ILE A 122 -6.76 -3.60 -4.44
C ILE A 122 -7.53 -4.65 -5.26
N LEU A 123 -8.80 -4.38 -5.57
CA LEU A 123 -9.66 -5.32 -6.29
C LEU A 123 -9.38 -5.40 -7.80
N SER A 124 -8.67 -4.44 -8.36
CA SER A 124 -8.20 -4.51 -9.76
C SER A 124 -7.13 -5.57 -9.96
N ASP A 125 -6.48 -6.02 -8.90
CA ASP A 125 -5.58 -7.16 -8.96
C ASP A 125 -6.39 -8.46 -8.84
N GLU A 126 -6.42 -9.23 -9.91
CA GLU A 126 -7.12 -10.52 -9.99
C GLU A 126 -6.57 -11.56 -9.02
N ALA A 127 -5.28 -11.46 -8.65
CA ALA A 127 -4.65 -12.34 -7.69
C ALA A 127 -5.17 -12.18 -6.25
N VAL A 128 -5.83 -11.08 -5.93
CA VAL A 128 -6.38 -10.84 -4.59
C VAL A 128 -7.56 -11.78 -4.34
N GLU A 129 -7.46 -12.60 -3.31
CA GLU A 129 -8.49 -13.56 -2.88
C GLU A 129 -9.25 -13.12 -1.62
N GLY A 130 -8.65 -12.23 -0.82
CA GLY A 130 -9.26 -11.66 0.37
C GLY A 130 -8.62 -10.34 0.76
N ILE A 131 -9.30 -9.56 1.60
CA ILE A 131 -8.84 -8.22 1.99
C ILE A 131 -8.77 -8.12 3.52
N LEU A 132 -7.62 -7.65 4.01
CA LEU A 132 -7.41 -7.27 5.40
C LEU A 132 -7.34 -5.74 5.52
N VAL A 133 -8.31 -5.18 6.23
CA VAL A 133 -8.30 -3.78 6.66
C VAL A 133 -7.80 -3.71 8.10
N ASN A 134 -6.70 -3.02 8.32
CA ASN A 134 -6.11 -2.86 9.65
C ASN A 134 -5.87 -1.38 9.95
N ILE A 135 -6.71 -0.81 10.81
CA ILE A 135 -6.74 0.61 11.11
C ILE A 135 -6.44 0.85 12.58
N PHE A 136 -5.50 1.77 12.83
CA PHE A 136 -5.28 2.36 14.14
C PHE A 136 -5.68 3.84 14.11
N GLY A 137 -6.83 4.14 14.72
CA GLY A 137 -7.37 5.49 14.82
C GLY A 137 -6.60 6.32 15.84
N GLY A 138 -5.73 7.19 15.34
CA GLY A 138 -5.14 8.28 16.14
C GLY A 138 -5.87 9.59 15.81
N ILE A 139 -5.30 10.38 14.90
CA ILE A 139 -5.96 11.56 14.31
C ILE A 139 -7.16 11.13 13.46
N MET A 140 -7.01 10.03 12.74
CA MET A 140 -8.09 9.41 11.97
C MET A 140 -9.06 8.67 12.89
N ARG A 141 -10.36 8.78 12.62
CA ARG A 141 -11.43 8.16 13.42
C ARG A 141 -11.90 6.87 12.77
N CYS A 142 -12.06 5.82 13.57
CA CYS A 142 -12.50 4.51 13.13
C CYS A 142 -13.91 4.50 12.50
N ASP A 143 -14.82 5.34 12.96
CA ASP A 143 -16.18 5.47 12.44
C ASP A 143 -16.20 5.99 10.99
N ILE A 144 -15.34 6.95 10.66
CA ILE A 144 -15.18 7.47 9.28
C ILE A 144 -14.67 6.36 8.35
N ILE A 145 -13.65 5.63 8.78
CA ILE A 145 -13.10 4.53 7.99
C ILE A 145 -14.10 3.39 7.83
N ALA A 146 -14.76 3.00 8.92
CA ALA A 146 -15.81 1.96 8.85
C ALA A 146 -16.90 2.33 7.84
N SER A 147 -17.36 3.59 7.86
CA SER A 147 -18.32 4.10 6.86
C SER A 147 -17.77 4.03 5.44
N GLY A 148 -16.50 4.36 5.24
CA GLY A 148 -15.82 4.26 3.96
C GLY A 148 -15.70 2.81 3.47
N VAL A 149 -15.30 1.89 4.35
CA VAL A 149 -15.22 0.45 4.07
C VAL A 149 -16.57 -0.11 3.66
N VAL A 150 -17.63 0.18 4.43
CA VAL A 150 -19.00 -0.26 4.12
C VAL A 150 -19.47 0.29 2.78
N ALA A 151 -19.23 1.58 2.52
CA ALA A 151 -19.62 2.18 1.26
C ALA A 151 -18.88 1.57 0.06
N ALA A 152 -17.57 1.38 0.18
CA ALA A 152 -16.75 0.74 -0.85
C ALA A 152 -17.20 -0.69 -1.11
N ALA A 153 -17.39 -1.50 -0.07
CA ALA A 153 -17.81 -2.89 -0.18
C ALA A 153 -19.20 -3.02 -0.84
N LYS A 154 -20.14 -2.12 -0.52
CA LYS A 154 -21.46 -2.07 -1.17
C LYS A 154 -21.38 -1.64 -2.64
N THR A 155 -20.65 -0.56 -2.92
CA THR A 155 -20.52 -0.01 -4.28
C THR A 155 -19.85 -1.00 -5.24
N LEU A 156 -18.86 -1.74 -4.74
CA LEU A 156 -18.11 -2.71 -5.52
C LEU A 156 -18.69 -4.13 -5.48
N SER A 157 -19.83 -4.31 -4.79
CA SER A 157 -20.46 -5.63 -4.62
C SER A 157 -19.46 -6.69 -4.15
N LEU A 158 -18.69 -6.36 -3.12
CA LEU A 158 -17.56 -7.18 -2.65
C LEU A 158 -18.03 -8.59 -2.29
N SER A 159 -17.49 -9.59 -2.98
CA SER A 159 -17.73 -11.01 -2.75
C SER A 159 -16.59 -11.74 -2.04
N LYS A 160 -15.40 -11.15 -2.07
CA LYS A 160 -14.21 -11.72 -1.45
C LYS A 160 -14.25 -11.57 0.08
N PRO A 161 -13.66 -12.46 0.86
CA PRO A 161 -13.55 -12.32 2.30
C PRO A 161 -12.97 -10.96 2.71
N LEU A 162 -13.60 -10.32 3.69
CA LEU A 162 -13.16 -9.03 4.24
C LEU A 162 -13.04 -9.15 5.74
N VAL A 163 -11.79 -9.06 6.23
CA VAL A 163 -11.48 -8.96 7.65
C VAL A 163 -11.17 -7.52 8.00
N VAL A 164 -11.75 -7.01 9.08
CA VAL A 164 -11.54 -5.63 9.53
C VAL A 164 -11.14 -5.61 10.99
N ARG A 165 -9.96 -5.06 11.25
CA ARG A 165 -9.49 -4.72 12.58
C ARG A 165 -9.47 -3.21 12.74
N LEU A 166 -10.16 -2.72 13.76
CA LEU A 166 -10.18 -1.32 14.17
C LEU A 166 -9.66 -1.19 15.60
N ALA A 167 -8.81 -0.20 15.85
CA ALA A 167 -8.37 0.17 17.19
C ALA A 167 -8.21 1.69 17.28
N GLY A 168 -8.29 2.25 18.49
CA GLY A 168 -8.09 3.69 18.73
C GLY A 168 -9.38 4.50 18.76
N THR A 169 -9.32 5.74 18.27
CA THR A 169 -10.41 6.74 18.39
C THR A 169 -11.68 6.27 17.70
N ASN A 170 -12.81 6.31 18.42
CA ASN A 170 -14.16 5.94 17.96
C ASN A 170 -14.26 4.48 17.47
N VAL A 171 -13.52 3.58 18.11
CA VAL A 171 -13.49 2.16 17.70
C VAL A 171 -14.85 1.49 17.87
N GLU A 172 -15.60 1.77 18.95
CA GLU A 172 -16.89 1.15 19.22
C GLU A 172 -17.96 1.59 18.19
N GLU A 173 -17.98 2.87 17.85
CA GLU A 173 -18.83 3.40 16.77
C GLU A 173 -18.46 2.76 15.42
N GLY A 174 -17.16 2.65 15.13
CA GLY A 174 -16.69 1.99 13.91
C GLY A 174 -17.13 0.53 13.84
N LYS A 175 -16.95 -0.25 14.93
CA LYS A 175 -17.41 -1.64 15.02
C LYS A 175 -18.92 -1.74 14.87
N GLN A 176 -19.69 -0.79 15.43
CA GLN A 176 -21.16 -0.78 15.30
C GLN A 176 -21.59 -0.55 13.84
N ILE A 177 -20.95 0.40 13.14
CA ILE A 177 -21.20 0.65 11.70
C ILE A 177 -20.94 -0.61 10.86
N LEU A 178 -19.87 -1.34 11.15
CA LEU A 178 -19.57 -2.58 10.44
C LEU A 178 -20.64 -3.65 10.72
N ARG A 179 -21.08 -3.84 11.98
CA ARG A 179 -22.14 -4.81 12.34
C ARG A 179 -23.46 -4.48 11.67
N ASP A 180 -23.86 -3.21 11.66
CA ASP A 180 -25.16 -2.76 11.13
C ASP A 180 -25.19 -2.68 9.60
N SER A 181 -24.04 -2.88 8.94
CA SER A 181 -23.92 -2.77 7.48
C SER A 181 -24.68 -3.83 6.69
N GLY A 182 -24.98 -4.98 7.30
CA GLY A 182 -25.53 -6.15 6.65
C GLY A 182 -24.55 -6.91 5.74
N LEU A 183 -23.27 -6.49 5.72
CA LEU A 183 -22.22 -7.15 4.94
C LEU A 183 -21.58 -8.30 5.74
N LYS A 184 -21.05 -9.29 5.02
CA LYS A 184 -20.26 -10.38 5.62
C LYS A 184 -18.84 -9.92 5.94
N ILE A 185 -18.72 -9.01 6.93
CA ILE A 185 -17.44 -8.51 7.41
C ILE A 185 -17.04 -9.35 8.63
N ILE A 186 -15.80 -9.82 8.64
CA ILE A 186 -15.25 -10.60 9.74
C ILE A 186 -14.47 -9.63 10.65
N PRO A 187 -14.95 -9.35 11.88
CA PRO A 187 -14.23 -8.47 12.80
C PRO A 187 -13.06 -9.19 13.44
N ALA A 188 -12.02 -8.43 13.77
CA ALA A 188 -10.90 -8.89 14.58
C ALA A 188 -10.53 -7.84 15.62
N ASP A 189 -10.08 -8.29 16.79
CA ASP A 189 -9.74 -7.40 17.91
C ASP A 189 -8.25 -7.05 17.92
N ASP A 190 -7.40 -7.98 17.50
CA ASP A 190 -5.97 -7.74 17.38
C ASP A 190 -5.41 -8.14 16.01
N LEU A 191 -4.13 -7.82 15.79
CA LEU A 191 -3.47 -8.03 14.51
C LEU A 191 -3.21 -9.52 14.22
N ASP A 192 -2.91 -10.32 15.23
CA ASP A 192 -2.66 -11.74 15.09
C ASP A 192 -3.95 -12.48 14.68
N GLU A 193 -5.04 -12.17 15.37
CA GLU A 193 -6.38 -12.67 15.07
C GLU A 193 -6.82 -12.25 13.65
N ALA A 194 -6.59 -10.99 13.28
CA ALA A 194 -6.94 -10.49 11.96
C ALA A 194 -6.22 -11.26 10.84
N ALA A 195 -4.92 -11.50 11.01
CA ALA A 195 -4.13 -12.26 10.06
C ALA A 195 -4.57 -13.74 10.00
N MET A 196 -4.83 -14.37 11.13
CA MET A 196 -5.35 -15.75 11.15
C MET A 196 -6.69 -15.84 10.40
N LYS A 197 -7.64 -14.95 10.72
CA LYS A 197 -8.98 -14.96 10.13
C LYS A 197 -8.95 -14.77 8.62
N ILE A 198 -8.14 -13.83 8.10
CA ILE A 198 -8.07 -13.62 6.66
C ILE A 198 -7.40 -14.80 5.94
N VAL A 199 -6.34 -15.36 6.53
CA VAL A 199 -5.66 -16.52 5.95
C VAL A 199 -6.58 -17.74 5.91
N SER A 200 -7.31 -18.04 7.00
CA SER A 200 -8.30 -19.12 7.02
C SER A 200 -9.43 -18.88 6.03
N ALA A 201 -9.97 -17.67 5.97
CA ALA A 201 -11.07 -17.35 5.05
C ALA A 201 -10.68 -17.48 3.57
N VAL A 202 -9.43 -17.21 3.22
CA VAL A 202 -8.88 -17.38 1.86
C VAL A 202 -8.62 -18.85 1.55
N LYS A 203 -8.15 -19.64 2.52
CA LYS A 203 -7.89 -21.07 2.34
C LYS A 203 -9.17 -21.93 2.33
N GLY A 204 -10.28 -21.39 2.79
CA GLY A 204 -11.55 -22.12 2.89
C GLY A 204 -11.64 -23.05 4.09
N ASP A 205 -10.86 -22.76 5.15
CA ASP A 205 -10.82 -23.49 6.41
C ASP A 205 -11.86 -22.97 7.42
#